data_75061ade2095682e819e0fc0517b8731
#
_entry.id   75061ade2095682e819e0fc0517b8731
#
_cell.length_a   1.000
_cell.length_b   1.000
_cell.length_c   1.000
_cell.angle_alpha   90.00
_cell.angle_beta   90.00
_cell.angle_gamma   90.00
#
_symmetry.space_group_name_H-M   'P 1'
#
loop_
_entity.id
_entity.type
_entity.pdbx_description
1 polymer ?
#
loop_
_entity_poly.entity_id
_entity_poly.type
_entity_poly.pdbx_seq_one_letter_code
_entity_poly.pdbx_strand_id
1 'polypeptide(L)' 'FYYKSDYRHTDGELFSTVAKTLDECRRRRDEWVAKKNGVINK' A
#
# COMPACT_ATOMS: atom_id res chain seq x y z
N PHE A 1 5.92 -7.74 17.49
CA PHE A 1 4.59 -7.56 16.93
C PHE A 1 4.68 -7.00 15.53
N TYR A 2 3.73 -7.42 14.70
CA TYR A 2 3.66 -6.95 13.32
C TYR A 2 2.29 -6.36 13.09
N TYR A 3 2.26 -5.36 12.24
CA TYR A 3 1.01 -4.75 11.82
C TYR A 3 0.68 -5.26 10.43
N LYS A 4 -0.57 -5.65 10.25
CA LYS A 4 -1.03 -6.10 8.95
C LYS A 4 -1.99 -5.07 8.40
N SER A 5 -1.78 -4.70 7.14
CA SER A 5 -2.60 -3.70 6.50
C SER A 5 -3.18 -4.27 5.22
N ASP A 6 -4.48 -4.20 5.10
CA ASP A 6 -5.18 -4.61 3.90
C ASP A 6 -5.81 -3.39 3.25
N TYR A 7 -5.61 -3.28 1.95
CA TYR A 7 -6.14 -2.14 1.22
C TYR A 7 -6.76 -2.63 -0.07
N ARG A 8 -7.98 -2.21 -0.32
CA ARG A 8 -8.65 -2.53 -1.57
C ARG A 8 -8.71 -1.30 -2.45
N HIS A 9 -8.16 -1.43 -3.63
CA HIS A 9 -8.16 -0.32 -4.57
C HIS A 9 -9.51 -0.22 -5.26
N THR A 10 -9.76 0.93 -5.85
CA THR A 10 -11.04 1.16 -6.51
C THR A 10 -11.26 0.25 -7.70
N ASP A 11 -10.20 -0.27 -8.27
CA ASP A 11 -10.32 -1.18 -9.40
C ASP A 11 -10.56 -2.62 -8.96
N GLY A 12 -10.66 -2.85 -7.67
CA GLY A 12 -10.93 -4.17 -7.15
C GLY A 12 -9.71 -4.94 -6.70
N GLU A 13 -8.54 -4.40 -6.90
CA GLU A 13 -7.33 -5.09 -6.49
C GLU A 13 -7.14 -5.00 -4.99
N LEU A 14 -6.60 -6.05 -4.43
CA LEU A 14 -6.38 -6.11 -2.99
C LEU A 14 -4.88 -6.12 -2.71
N PHE A 15 -4.47 -5.22 -1.85
CA PHE A 15 -3.08 -5.13 -1.44
C PHE A 15 -2.99 -5.39 0.05
N SER A 16 -2.11 -6.28 0.44
CA SER A 16 -1.88 -6.52 1.85
C SER A 16 -0.39 -6.53 2.12
N THR A 17 -0.04 -6.01 3.27
CA THR A 17 1.35 -5.92 3.65
C THR A 17 1.48 -6.09 5.15
N VAL A 18 2.65 -6.52 5.57
CA VAL A 18 2.96 -6.69 6.98
C VAL A 18 4.26 -5.96 7.26
N ALA A 19 4.25 -5.17 8.32
CA ALA A 19 5.43 -4.42 8.70
C ALA A 19 5.48 -4.27 10.20
N LYS A 20 6.63 -3.86 10.69
CA LYS A 20 6.81 -3.72 12.12
C LYS A 20 6.14 -2.47 12.67
N THR A 21 5.89 -1.50 11.83
CA THR A 21 5.27 -0.26 12.27
C THR A 21 4.16 0.12 11.31
N LEU A 22 3.20 0.90 11.83
CA LEU A 22 2.12 1.38 11.00
C LEU A 22 2.62 2.31 9.91
N ASP A 23 3.62 3.10 10.24
CA ASP A 23 4.18 4.03 9.26
C ASP A 23 4.70 3.28 8.04
N GLU A 24 5.36 2.16 8.28
CA GLU A 24 5.86 1.37 7.17
C GLU A 24 4.74 0.79 6.34
N CYS A 25 3.69 0.33 7.00
CA CYS A 25 2.55 -0.19 6.27
C CYS A 25 1.95 0.87 5.36
N ARG A 26 1.79 2.08 5.88
CA ARG A 26 1.21 3.16 5.09
C ARG A 26 2.12 3.54 3.94
N ARG A 27 3.41 3.54 4.18
CA ARG A 27 4.35 3.90 3.13
C ARG A 27 4.30 2.90 1.99
N ARG A 28 4.26 1.62 2.32
CA ARG A 28 4.19 0.59 1.29
C ARG A 28 2.89 0.70 0.51
N ARG A 29 1.80 0.97 1.20
CA ARG A 29 0.53 1.13 0.52
C ARG A 29 0.55 2.33 -0.41
N ASP A 30 1.13 3.44 0.05
CA ASP A 30 1.20 4.63 -0.77
C ASP A 30 1.98 4.36 -2.05
N GLU A 31 3.10 3.68 -1.91
CA GLU A 31 3.90 3.34 -3.08
C GLU A 31 3.12 2.47 -4.04
N TRP A 32 2.43 1.49 -3.49
CA TRP A 32 1.68 0.57 -4.32
C TRP A 32 0.57 1.31 -5.07
N VAL A 33 -0.12 2.20 -4.39
CA VAL A 33 -1.21 2.95 -5.00
C VAL A 33 -0.68 3.87 -6.08
N ALA A 34 0.46 4.49 -5.82
CA ALA A 34 1.05 5.37 -6.82
C ALA A 34 1.38 4.62 -8.10
N LYS A 35 1.89 3.41 -7.95
CA LYS A 35 2.19 2.59 -9.11
C LYS A 35 0.93 2.19 -9.84
N LYS A 36 -0.11 1.86 -9.09
CA LYS A 36 -1.37 1.44 -9.69
C LYS A 36 -1.98 2.57 -10.48
N ASN A 37 -1.87 3.78 -9.97
CA ASN A 37 -2.44 4.93 -10.65
C ASN A 37 -1.65 5.33 -11.89
N GLY A 38 -0.51 4.73 -12.09
CA GLY A 38 0.31 5.08 -13.23
C GLY A 38 0.95 6.45 -13.10
N VAL A 39 1.08 6.95 -11.91
CA VAL A 39 1.71 8.24 -11.67
C VAL A 39 3.18 8.10 -11.91
N ILE A 40 3.62 9.00 -12.70
CA ILE A 40 5.02 8.98 -12.98
C ILE A 40 5.64 10.11 -12.29
N ASN A 41 5.87 10.24 -11.99
CA ASN A 41 6.43 11.22 -11.59
C ASN A 41 7.48 11.75 -12.14
N LYS A 42 7.55 11.69 -12.54
CA LYS A 42 8.19 12.02 -12.93
C LYS A 42 8.49 12.33 -13.06
#